data_b282397c5bb5988b801b213c8c5dd244
#
_entry.id   b282397c5bb5988b801b213c8c5dd244
#
_cell.length_a   1.000
_cell.length_b   1.000
_cell.length_c   1.000
_cell.angle_alpha   90.00
_cell.angle_beta   90.00
_cell.angle_gamma   90.00
#
_symmetry.space_group_name_H-M   'P 1'
#
loop_
_entity.id
_entity.type
_entity.pdbx_description
1 polymer ?
#
loop_
_entity_poly.entity_id
_entity_poly.type
_entity_poly.pdbx_seq_one_letter_code
_entity_poly.pdbx_strand_id
1 'polypeptide(L)'
;MTECISVFDMLKIGVGPSSSHTLGPWRGAERFLNELHDEGIFNAVTRVKVDLYGSLSLTGKGHATDLAVMLGLSGADPEYVPIDSISGTIQNIQDNHQLNLGNMRVIDFTIANDIVFNRNFLPFHANGFTFTAYYDGGEYTSTFYSIGGGFVVKEERIIAKQKEEIRRAFPYPIDKLSLIHISEPTRRT
;
A
#
# COMPACT_ATOMS: atom_id res chain seq x y z
N MET A 1 7.50 -10.12 -19.23
CA MET A 1 6.22 -9.61 -19.74
C MET A 1 6.13 -8.15 -19.32
N THR A 2 6.10 -7.23 -20.26
CA THR A 2 5.80 -5.82 -20.00
C THR A 2 4.34 -5.77 -19.61
N GLU A 3 4.03 -5.42 -18.36
CA GLU A 3 2.66 -5.13 -17.94
C GLU A 3 2.20 -3.90 -18.72
N CYS A 4 1.32 -4.09 -19.70
CA CYS A 4 0.62 -2.99 -20.35
C CYS A 4 -0.46 -2.49 -19.40
N ILE A 5 -0.27 -1.32 -18.82
CA ILE A 5 -1.30 -0.65 -18.01
C ILE A 5 -2.34 -0.08 -18.98
N SER A 6 -3.56 -0.58 -18.90
CA SER A 6 -4.70 -0.05 -19.64
C SER A 6 -5.15 1.30 -19.08
N VAL A 7 -5.74 2.15 -19.93
CA VAL A 7 -6.40 3.39 -19.48
C VAL A 7 -7.50 3.09 -18.44
N PHE A 8 -8.17 1.97 -18.55
CA PHE A 8 -9.18 1.50 -17.58
C PHE A 8 -8.54 1.10 -16.25
N ASP A 9 -7.27 0.66 -16.23
CA ASP A 9 -6.54 0.41 -14.99
C ASP A 9 -6.16 1.70 -14.26
N MET A 10 -6.09 2.82 -14.96
CA MET A 10 -5.81 4.14 -14.40
C MET A 10 -7.05 4.83 -13.83
N LEU A 11 -8.24 4.45 -14.31
CA LEU A 11 -9.53 4.97 -13.85
C LEU A 11 -10.09 4.01 -12.80
N LYS A 12 -9.78 4.23 -11.53
CA LYS A 12 -10.29 3.46 -10.41
C LYS A 12 -11.40 4.23 -9.71
N ILE A 13 -12.51 3.53 -9.45
CA ILE A 13 -13.55 4.00 -8.53
C ILE A 13 -13.10 3.62 -7.11
N GLY A 14 -13.18 4.54 -6.18
CA GLY A 14 -12.83 4.28 -4.79
C GLY A 14 -13.14 5.48 -3.91
N VAL A 15 -13.27 5.23 -2.62
CA VAL A 15 -13.51 6.26 -1.61
C VAL A 15 -12.22 7.02 -1.32
N GLY A 16 -12.30 8.36 -1.30
CA GLY A 16 -11.21 9.23 -0.85
C GLY A 16 -10.66 10.17 -1.92
N PRO A 17 -9.96 11.24 -1.49
CA PRO A 17 -9.56 12.34 -2.37
C PRO A 17 -8.32 12.02 -3.22
N SER A 18 -7.59 10.94 -2.94
CA SER A 18 -6.29 10.66 -3.58
C SER A 18 -6.07 9.17 -3.83
N SER A 19 -5.75 8.81 -5.08
CA SER A 19 -5.42 7.43 -5.42
C SER A 19 -4.13 6.94 -4.74
N SER A 20 -3.14 7.81 -4.56
CA SER A 20 -1.86 7.43 -3.96
C SER A 20 -1.84 7.47 -2.43
N HIS A 21 -2.63 8.34 -1.80
CA HIS A 21 -2.64 8.52 -0.35
C HIS A 21 -3.84 7.85 0.35
N THR A 22 -4.86 7.50 -0.40
CA THR A 22 -6.06 6.81 0.11
C THR A 22 -6.17 5.41 -0.45
N LEU A 23 -6.41 5.26 -1.76
CA LEU A 23 -6.65 3.95 -2.38
C LEU A 23 -5.43 3.03 -2.31
N GLY A 24 -4.20 3.57 -2.49
CA GLY A 24 -2.97 2.79 -2.39
C GLY A 24 -2.78 2.15 -1.01
N PRO A 25 -2.75 2.93 0.10
CA PRO A 25 -2.69 2.37 1.46
C PRO A 25 -3.82 1.41 1.79
N TRP A 26 -5.04 1.66 1.31
CA TRP A 26 -6.17 0.73 1.47
C TRP A 26 -5.90 -0.62 0.80
N ARG A 27 -5.52 -0.61 -0.49
CA ARG A 27 -5.14 -1.84 -1.23
C ARG A 27 -3.91 -2.53 -0.64
N GLY A 28 -3.00 -1.77 -0.03
CA GLY A 28 -1.88 -2.33 0.72
C GLY A 28 -2.34 -3.11 1.95
N ALA A 29 -3.32 -2.58 2.69
CA ALA A 29 -3.92 -3.26 3.83
C ALA A 29 -4.64 -4.56 3.42
N GLU A 30 -5.41 -4.53 2.32
CA GLU A 30 -6.04 -5.74 1.76
C GLU A 30 -5.00 -6.82 1.40
N ARG A 31 -3.89 -6.41 0.77
CA ARG A 31 -2.81 -7.35 0.44
C ARG A 31 -2.14 -7.92 1.68
N PHE A 32 -1.94 -7.10 2.69
CA PHE A 32 -1.39 -7.55 3.95
C PHE A 32 -2.28 -8.58 4.64
N LEU A 33 -3.61 -8.39 4.64
CA LEU A 33 -4.55 -9.40 5.14
C LEU A 33 -4.41 -10.74 4.40
N ASN A 34 -4.30 -10.68 3.08
CA ASN A 34 -4.10 -11.89 2.27
C ASN A 34 -2.77 -12.58 2.62
N GLU A 35 -1.69 -11.84 2.82
CA GLU A 35 -0.41 -12.38 3.26
C GLU A 35 -0.51 -13.08 4.62
N LEU A 36 -1.23 -12.51 5.59
CA LEU A 36 -1.47 -13.14 6.88
C LEU A 36 -2.23 -14.46 6.77
N HIS A 37 -3.14 -14.57 5.80
CA HIS A 37 -3.84 -15.83 5.49
C HIS A 37 -2.92 -16.84 4.82
N ASP A 38 -2.14 -16.42 3.83
CA ASP A 38 -1.20 -17.28 3.10
C ASP A 38 -0.11 -17.86 4.02
N GLU A 39 0.36 -17.06 4.99
CA GLU A 39 1.30 -17.50 6.04
C GLU A 39 0.63 -18.33 7.15
N GLY A 40 -0.69 -18.44 7.15
CA GLY A 40 -1.45 -19.20 8.14
C GLY A 40 -1.46 -18.59 9.56
N ILE A 41 -1.05 -17.35 9.72
CA ILE A 41 -0.92 -16.66 11.02
C ILE A 41 -2.11 -15.75 11.34
N PHE A 42 -3.03 -15.52 10.41
CA PHE A 42 -4.15 -14.59 10.57
C PHE A 42 -4.92 -14.79 11.89
N ASN A 43 -5.23 -16.05 12.22
CA ASN A 43 -5.97 -16.38 13.43
C ASN A 43 -5.17 -16.20 14.74
N ALA A 44 -3.86 -16.06 14.65
CA ALA A 44 -3.00 -15.83 15.81
C ALA A 44 -2.72 -14.35 16.07
N VAL A 45 -3.01 -13.45 15.10
CA VAL A 45 -2.75 -12.02 15.23
C VAL A 45 -3.48 -11.42 16.41
N THR A 46 -2.77 -10.73 17.27
CA THR A 46 -3.31 -10.03 18.47
C THR A 46 -3.31 -8.51 18.30
N ARG A 47 -2.40 -7.97 17.49
CA ARG A 47 -2.25 -6.53 17.24
C ARG A 47 -1.67 -6.30 15.85
N VAL A 48 -2.03 -5.20 15.23
CA VAL A 48 -1.41 -4.72 14.00
C VAL A 48 -0.93 -3.28 14.19
N LYS A 49 0.29 -3.00 13.77
CA LYS A 49 0.87 -1.65 13.72
C LYS A 49 1.10 -1.23 12.27
N VAL A 50 0.91 0.04 11.98
CA VAL A 50 1.11 0.65 10.66
C VAL A 50 2.06 1.82 10.78
N ASP A 51 3.16 1.75 10.06
CA ASP A 51 4.13 2.84 9.95
C ASP A 51 3.99 3.49 8.57
N LEU A 52 3.60 4.75 8.52
CA LEU A 52 3.49 5.58 7.32
C LEU A 52 4.75 6.43 7.16
N TYR A 53 5.30 6.50 5.95
CA TYR A 53 6.57 7.18 5.68
C TYR A 53 6.43 8.25 4.60
N GLY A 54 7.38 9.18 4.59
CA GLY A 54 7.55 10.18 3.56
C GLY A 54 6.30 11.01 3.30
N SER A 55 5.82 11.04 2.08
CA SER A 55 4.65 11.83 1.69
C SER A 55 3.37 11.37 2.38
N LEU A 56 3.19 10.05 2.59
CA LEU A 56 2.05 9.50 3.34
C LEU A 56 2.02 9.99 4.79
N SER A 57 3.17 10.19 5.39
CA SER A 57 3.27 10.73 6.75
C SER A 57 3.03 12.25 6.79
N LEU A 58 3.62 12.98 5.84
CA LEU A 58 3.59 14.45 5.85
C LEU A 58 2.22 15.03 5.51
N THR A 59 1.49 14.39 4.61
CA THR A 59 0.20 14.87 4.10
C THR A 59 -0.97 13.91 4.36
N GLY A 60 -0.70 12.73 4.92
CA GLY A 60 -1.67 11.64 5.04
C GLY A 60 -2.92 11.98 5.85
N LYS A 61 -2.78 12.74 6.94
CA LYS A 61 -3.93 13.20 7.74
C LYS A 61 -4.90 14.05 6.91
N GLY A 62 -4.39 14.93 6.03
CA GLY A 62 -5.21 15.73 5.12
C GLY A 62 -5.85 14.93 3.99
N HIS A 63 -5.33 13.73 3.69
CA HIS A 63 -5.83 12.84 2.65
C HIS A 63 -6.56 11.60 3.20
N ALA A 64 -6.85 11.58 4.50
CA ALA A 64 -7.52 10.46 5.16
C ALA A 64 -6.81 9.10 4.98
N THR A 65 -5.46 9.10 4.97
CA THR A 65 -4.65 7.88 4.82
C THR A 65 -4.85 6.92 5.99
N ASP A 66 -4.98 7.45 7.20
CA ASP A 66 -5.29 6.70 8.42
C ASP A 66 -6.65 6.00 8.31
N LEU A 67 -7.67 6.71 7.82
CA LEU A 67 -9.00 6.13 7.59
C LEU A 67 -8.94 5.00 6.55
N ALA A 68 -8.23 5.23 5.46
CA ALA A 68 -8.07 4.24 4.39
C ALA A 68 -7.41 2.95 4.89
N VAL A 69 -6.36 3.08 5.71
CA VAL A 69 -5.68 1.94 6.32
C VAL A 69 -6.60 1.18 7.27
N MET A 70 -7.32 1.88 8.15
CA MET A 70 -8.26 1.23 9.08
C MET A 70 -9.38 0.48 8.36
N LEU A 71 -9.95 1.08 7.32
CA LEU A 71 -11.00 0.44 6.51
C LEU A 71 -10.45 -0.77 5.73
N GLY A 72 -9.26 -0.65 5.15
CA GLY A 72 -8.61 -1.77 4.48
C GLY A 72 -8.28 -2.92 5.43
N LEU A 73 -7.74 -2.65 6.61
CA LEU A 73 -7.50 -3.66 7.65
C LEU A 73 -8.80 -4.27 8.18
N SER A 74 -9.91 -3.53 8.17
CA SER A 74 -11.23 -4.05 8.52
C SER A 74 -11.83 -4.96 7.43
N GLY A 75 -11.18 -5.11 6.29
CA GLY A 75 -11.66 -5.93 5.18
C GLY A 75 -12.75 -5.27 4.34
N ALA A 76 -12.88 -3.93 4.42
CA ALA A 76 -13.79 -3.19 3.57
C ALA A 76 -13.20 -3.05 2.16
N ASP A 77 -14.04 -3.24 1.14
CA ASP A 77 -13.63 -3.01 -0.26
C ASP A 77 -13.84 -1.53 -0.62
N PRO A 78 -12.81 -0.84 -1.16
CA PRO A 78 -12.89 0.59 -1.48
C PRO A 78 -13.88 0.92 -2.61
N GLU A 79 -14.29 -0.05 -3.43
CA GLU A 79 -15.24 0.14 -4.52
C GLU A 79 -16.70 -0.07 -4.07
N TYR A 80 -16.92 -0.91 -3.06
CA TYR A 80 -18.27 -1.34 -2.64
C TYR A 80 -18.66 -0.92 -1.23
N VAL A 81 -17.76 -0.37 -0.41
CA VAL A 81 -18.08 0.04 0.94
C VAL A 81 -19.16 1.12 0.95
N PRO A 82 -20.27 0.97 1.69
CA PRO A 82 -21.27 2.03 1.83
C PRO A 82 -20.66 3.25 2.51
N ILE A 83 -20.75 4.41 1.87
CA ILE A 83 -20.16 5.66 2.37
C ILE A 83 -20.68 6.00 3.78
N ASP A 84 -21.97 5.77 4.02
CA ASP A 84 -22.62 6.04 5.31
C ASP A 84 -22.09 5.13 6.45
N SER A 85 -21.53 3.96 6.13
CA SER A 85 -20.98 3.04 7.13
C SER A 85 -19.58 3.42 7.59
N ILE A 86 -18.85 4.22 6.81
CA ILE A 86 -17.46 4.58 7.06
C ILE A 86 -17.30 5.29 8.39
N SER A 87 -18.11 6.34 8.61
CA SER A 87 -18.06 7.14 9.84
C SER A 87 -18.33 6.28 11.08
N GLY A 88 -19.32 5.39 11.00
CA GLY A 88 -19.66 4.46 12.09
C GLY A 88 -18.54 3.47 12.38
N THR A 89 -17.91 2.92 11.37
CA THR A 89 -16.78 1.99 11.53
C THR A 89 -15.60 2.68 12.22
N ILE A 90 -15.22 3.87 11.76
CA ILE A 90 -14.13 4.63 12.35
C ILE A 90 -14.42 5.04 13.79
N GLN A 91 -15.64 5.52 14.06
CA GLN A 91 -16.07 5.89 15.41
C GLN A 91 -16.00 4.68 16.36
N ASN A 92 -16.45 3.52 15.89
CA ASN A 92 -16.39 2.28 16.68
C ASN A 92 -14.94 1.88 17.04
N ILE A 93 -14.00 2.01 16.09
CA ILE A 93 -12.58 1.76 16.35
C ILE A 93 -12.02 2.75 17.38
N GLN A 94 -12.40 4.03 17.28
CA GLN A 94 -11.95 5.08 18.22
C GLN A 94 -12.46 4.85 19.64
N ASP A 95 -13.74 4.52 19.77
CA ASP A 95 -14.40 4.41 21.08
C ASP A 95 -14.01 3.11 21.82
N ASN A 96 -13.89 2.02 21.09
CA ASN A 96 -13.62 0.70 21.68
C ASN A 96 -12.13 0.33 21.72
N HIS A 97 -11.25 1.08 21.04
CA HIS A 97 -9.84 0.74 20.87
C HIS A 97 -9.64 -0.67 20.30
N GLN A 98 -10.52 -1.06 19.40
CA GLN A 98 -10.53 -2.37 18.76
C GLN A 98 -10.77 -2.23 17.26
N LEU A 99 -10.14 -3.12 16.50
CA LEU A 99 -10.32 -3.23 15.05
C LEU A 99 -10.78 -4.65 14.71
N ASN A 100 -11.84 -4.74 13.91
CA ASN A 100 -12.29 -6.02 13.40
C ASN A 100 -11.48 -6.40 12.16
N LEU A 101 -10.33 -7.04 12.36
CA LEU A 101 -9.36 -7.40 11.32
C LEU A 101 -10.00 -8.32 10.28
N GLY A 102 -9.98 -7.90 9.01
CA GLY A 102 -10.56 -8.64 7.89
C GLY A 102 -12.04 -8.98 8.05
N ASN A 103 -12.78 -8.26 8.89
CA ASN A 103 -14.16 -8.54 9.27
C ASN A 103 -14.37 -9.94 9.91
N MET A 104 -13.31 -10.53 10.44
CA MET A 104 -13.35 -11.89 11.00
C MET A 104 -12.82 -11.97 12.42
N ARG A 105 -11.93 -11.07 12.84
CA ARG A 105 -11.25 -11.14 14.13
C ARG A 105 -11.12 -9.77 14.78
N VAL A 106 -11.63 -9.64 16.00
CA VAL A 106 -11.41 -8.43 16.80
C VAL A 106 -10.03 -8.48 17.44
N ILE A 107 -9.24 -7.44 17.25
CA ILE A 107 -7.91 -7.24 17.83
C ILE A 107 -7.84 -5.90 18.55
N ASP A 108 -6.91 -5.75 19.48
CA ASP A 108 -6.62 -4.47 20.11
C ASP A 108 -5.98 -3.53 19.07
N PHE A 109 -6.51 -2.31 18.99
CA PHE A 109 -6.03 -1.31 18.06
C PHE A 109 -6.31 0.10 18.56
N THR A 110 -5.25 0.84 18.84
CA THR A 110 -5.34 2.23 19.29
C THR A 110 -4.71 3.13 18.25
N ILE A 111 -5.51 3.97 17.59
CA ILE A 111 -5.07 4.83 16.47
C ILE A 111 -3.78 5.59 16.80
N ALA A 112 -3.69 6.16 18.01
CA ALA A 112 -2.53 6.95 18.42
C ALA A 112 -1.23 6.14 18.55
N ASN A 113 -1.33 4.83 18.84
CA ASN A 113 -0.18 3.95 19.06
C ASN A 113 0.11 3.05 17.86
N ASP A 114 -0.93 2.70 17.10
CA ASP A 114 -0.84 1.71 16.05
C ASP A 114 -0.78 2.30 14.63
N ILE A 115 -1.07 3.61 14.47
CA ILE A 115 -0.78 4.33 13.22
C ILE A 115 0.29 5.38 13.50
N VAL A 116 1.49 5.11 13.03
CA VAL A 116 2.67 5.95 13.27
C VAL A 116 3.04 6.73 12.01
N PHE A 117 3.12 8.04 12.13
CA PHE A 117 3.53 8.95 11.05
C PHE A 117 5.02 9.25 11.18
N ASN A 118 5.85 8.53 10.41
CA ASN A 118 7.31 8.69 10.40
C ASN A 118 7.74 9.75 9.40
N ARG A 119 8.61 10.68 9.82
CA ARG A 119 9.11 11.73 8.92
C ARG A 119 10.18 11.25 7.93
N ASN A 120 10.69 10.06 8.12
CA ASN A 120 11.72 9.48 7.26
C ASN A 120 11.10 8.99 5.93
N PHE A 121 11.94 8.91 4.90
CA PHE A 121 11.57 8.32 3.61
C PHE A 121 12.14 6.91 3.51
N LEU A 122 11.38 6.00 2.93
CA LEU A 122 11.88 4.69 2.53
C LEU A 122 12.60 4.77 1.17
N PRO A 123 13.51 3.82 0.86
CA PRO A 123 14.46 3.98 -0.25
C PRO A 123 13.86 4.06 -1.64
N PHE A 124 12.73 3.36 -1.89
CA PHE A 124 12.27 3.15 -3.26
C PHE A 124 11.22 4.14 -3.75
N HIS A 125 10.39 4.67 -2.84
CA HIS A 125 9.35 5.64 -3.22
C HIS A 125 8.90 6.49 -2.02
N ALA A 126 8.47 7.72 -2.30
CA ALA A 126 8.03 8.67 -1.27
C ALA A 126 6.76 8.22 -0.50
N ASN A 127 5.94 7.35 -1.08
CA ASN A 127 4.70 6.86 -0.47
C ASN A 127 4.90 5.44 0.05
N GLY A 128 5.85 5.25 0.95
CA GLY A 128 6.11 3.98 1.59
C GLY A 128 5.29 3.79 2.86
N PHE A 129 4.90 2.55 3.16
CA PHE A 129 4.24 2.17 4.40
C PHE A 129 4.52 0.71 4.75
N THR A 130 4.51 0.42 6.05
CA THR A 130 4.81 -0.91 6.59
C THR A 130 3.71 -1.34 7.53
N PHE A 131 3.26 -2.57 7.39
CA PHE A 131 2.40 -3.24 8.37
C PHE A 131 3.21 -4.23 9.16
N THR A 132 2.96 -4.28 10.47
CA THR A 132 3.53 -5.27 11.38
C THR A 132 2.39 -5.93 12.15
N ALA A 133 2.20 -7.23 11.96
CA ALA A 133 1.28 -8.05 12.77
C ALA A 133 2.06 -8.71 13.89
N TYR A 134 1.55 -8.59 15.10
CA TYR A 134 2.06 -9.28 16.28
C TYR A 134 1.17 -10.48 16.62
N TYR A 135 1.79 -11.60 16.91
CA TYR A 135 1.10 -12.85 17.26
C TYR A 135 1.91 -13.65 18.30
N ASP A 136 1.30 -14.63 18.92
CA ASP A 136 2.00 -15.51 19.84
C ASP A 136 3.00 -16.38 19.06
N GLY A 137 4.26 -16.03 19.17
CA GLY A 137 5.36 -16.65 18.42
C GLY A 137 6.23 -15.69 17.63
N GLY A 138 5.82 -14.39 17.51
CA GLY A 138 6.66 -13.40 16.84
C GLY A 138 5.91 -12.23 16.19
N GLU A 139 6.55 -11.69 15.18
CA GLU A 139 5.96 -10.64 14.35
C GLU A 139 6.14 -10.95 12.86
N TYR A 140 5.18 -10.50 12.06
CA TYR A 140 5.23 -10.54 10.61
C TYR A 140 5.16 -9.13 10.06
N THR A 141 6.15 -8.75 9.25
CA THR A 141 6.26 -7.39 8.72
C THR A 141 6.28 -7.40 7.20
N SER A 142 5.51 -6.52 6.57
CA SER A 142 5.48 -6.35 5.13
C SER A 142 5.49 -4.87 4.75
N THR A 143 6.38 -4.49 3.84
CA THR A 143 6.55 -3.12 3.37
C THR A 143 6.05 -2.96 1.94
N PHE A 144 5.27 -1.90 1.73
CA PHE A 144 4.63 -1.57 0.46
C PHE A 144 4.90 -0.13 0.06
N TYR A 145 4.73 0.12 -1.25
CA TYR A 145 4.82 1.45 -1.85
C TYR A 145 3.61 1.71 -2.72
N SER A 146 2.93 2.85 -2.49
CA SER A 146 1.86 3.33 -3.36
C SER A 146 2.44 4.15 -4.49
N ILE A 147 2.38 3.63 -5.71
CA ILE A 147 3.00 4.24 -6.90
C ILE A 147 2.04 5.07 -7.75
N GLY A 148 0.84 5.38 -7.22
CA GLY A 148 -0.22 6.11 -7.91
C GLY A 148 -1.25 5.19 -8.58
N GLY A 149 -2.39 5.76 -8.98
CA GLY A 149 -3.49 5.00 -9.60
C GLY A 149 -4.07 3.86 -8.75
N GLY A 150 -3.84 3.86 -7.43
CA GLY A 150 -4.21 2.75 -6.55
C GLY A 150 -3.30 1.52 -6.67
N PHE A 151 -2.22 1.61 -7.45
CA PHE A 151 -1.24 0.52 -7.56
C PHE A 151 -0.33 0.49 -6.34
N VAL A 152 -0.10 -0.72 -5.86
CA VAL A 152 0.78 -0.99 -4.71
C VAL A 152 1.82 -2.03 -5.10
N VAL A 153 3.06 -1.80 -4.72
CA VAL A 153 4.16 -2.73 -4.97
C VAL A 153 4.79 -3.12 -3.63
N LYS A 154 5.05 -4.41 -3.44
CA LYS A 154 5.77 -4.93 -2.28
C LYS A 154 7.27 -4.69 -2.45
N GLU A 155 7.97 -4.32 -1.38
CA GLU A 155 9.41 -4.05 -1.38
C GLU A 155 10.25 -5.21 -1.96
N GLU A 156 9.96 -6.43 -1.58
CA GLU A 156 10.64 -7.63 -2.06
C GLU A 156 10.60 -7.78 -3.58
N ARG A 157 9.47 -7.40 -4.21
CA ARG A 157 9.33 -7.43 -5.68
C ARG A 157 10.20 -6.38 -6.35
N ILE A 158 10.35 -5.20 -5.75
CA ILE A 158 11.22 -4.14 -6.26
C ILE A 158 12.67 -4.61 -6.21
N ILE A 159 13.10 -5.16 -5.08
CA ILE A 159 14.45 -5.69 -4.89
C ILE A 159 14.74 -6.83 -5.88
N ALA A 160 13.79 -7.75 -6.05
CA ALA A 160 13.95 -8.86 -7.01
C ALA A 160 14.09 -8.35 -8.45
N LYS A 161 13.24 -7.39 -8.86
CA LYS A 161 13.30 -6.78 -10.19
C LYS A 161 14.62 -6.05 -10.42
N GLN A 162 15.10 -5.25 -9.46
CA GLN A 162 16.39 -4.58 -9.56
C GLN A 162 17.55 -5.57 -9.70
N LYS A 163 17.55 -6.68 -8.95
CA LYS A 163 18.55 -7.73 -9.08
C LYS A 163 18.50 -8.41 -10.46
N GLU A 164 17.33 -8.56 -11.04
CA GLU A 164 17.16 -9.14 -12.39
C GLU A 164 17.64 -8.16 -13.47
N GLU A 165 17.33 -6.87 -13.34
CA GLU A 165 17.77 -5.81 -14.25
C GLU A 165 19.29 -5.63 -14.23
N ILE A 166 19.94 -5.71 -13.07
CA ILE A 166 21.41 -5.68 -12.95
C ILE A 166 22.06 -6.87 -13.69
N ARG A 167 21.36 -8.02 -13.75
CA ARG A 167 21.85 -9.22 -14.49
C ARG A 167 21.67 -9.10 -16.00
N ARG A 168 20.76 -8.23 -16.47
CA ARG A 168 20.53 -7.94 -17.88
C ARG A 168 21.37 -6.73 -18.26
N ALA A 169 22.55 -6.94 -18.79
CA ALA A 169 23.31 -5.85 -19.42
C ALA A 169 22.58 -5.42 -20.70
N PHE A 170 21.89 -4.29 -20.65
CA PHE A 170 21.37 -3.67 -21.85
C PHE A 170 22.53 -3.04 -22.63
N PRO A 171 22.70 -3.34 -23.92
CA PRO A 171 23.76 -2.74 -24.73
C PRO A 171 23.64 -1.22 -24.85
N TYR A 172 22.45 -0.68 -24.64
CA TYR A 172 22.15 0.76 -24.64
C TYR A 172 21.20 1.09 -23.48
N PRO A 173 21.68 1.60 -22.34
CA PRO A 173 20.81 2.01 -21.23
C PRO A 173 20.00 3.25 -21.63
N ILE A 174 18.69 3.14 -21.63
CA ILE A 174 17.75 4.26 -21.86
C ILE A 174 17.28 4.74 -20.49
N ASP A 175 18.03 5.67 -19.90
CA ASP A 175 17.73 6.21 -18.57
C ASP A 175 16.76 7.39 -18.59
N LYS A 176 16.49 7.97 -19.76
CA LYS A 176 15.63 9.15 -19.93
C LYS A 176 14.85 9.06 -21.25
N LEU A 177 13.61 9.54 -21.22
CA LEU A 177 12.73 9.65 -22.39
C LEU A 177 13.38 10.42 -23.57
N SER A 178 14.26 11.39 -23.28
CA SER A 178 15.00 12.14 -24.31
C SER A 178 15.96 11.30 -25.14
N LEU A 179 16.33 10.10 -24.68
CA LEU A 179 17.21 9.18 -25.42
C LEU A 179 16.46 8.30 -26.42
N ILE A 180 15.13 8.23 -26.36
CA ILE A 180 14.30 7.46 -27.30
C ILE A 180 14.47 7.99 -28.73
N HIS A 181 14.64 9.31 -28.90
CA HIS A 181 14.84 9.92 -30.21
C HIS A 181 16.20 9.62 -30.85
N ILE A 182 17.18 9.17 -30.04
CA ILE A 182 18.53 8.84 -30.55
C ILE A 182 18.58 7.41 -31.08
N SER A 183 17.70 6.55 -30.63
CA SER A 183 17.64 5.12 -31.03
C SER A 183 16.70 4.83 -32.20
N GLU A 184 15.91 5.80 -32.67
CA GLU A 184 15.12 5.62 -33.89
C GLU A 184 16.04 5.67 -35.15
N PRO A 185 15.99 4.61 -35.99
CA PRO A 185 16.71 4.64 -37.24
C PRO A 185 16.12 5.73 -38.14
N THR A 186 16.89 6.75 -38.44
CA THR A 186 16.53 7.73 -39.48
C THR A 186 16.28 6.97 -40.78
N ARG A 187 15.02 6.84 -41.18
CA ARG A 187 14.68 6.41 -42.54
C ARG A 187 15.29 7.43 -43.51
N ARG A 188 16.38 7.04 -44.15
CA ARG A 188 16.86 7.76 -45.33
C ARG A 188 15.83 7.53 -46.43
N THR A 189 15.17 8.59 -46.85
CA THR A 189 14.43 8.68 -48.12
C THR A 189 15.40 8.62 -49.29
#